data_f68ec500671687e5ce85acf2e38fbafd
#
_entry.id   f68ec500671687e5ce85acf2e38fbafd
#
_cell.length_a   1.000
_cell.length_b   1.000
_cell.length_c   1.000
_cell.angle_alpha   90.00
_cell.angle_beta   90.00
_cell.angle_gamma   90.00
#
_symmetry.space_group_name_H-M   'P 1'
#
loop_
_entity.id
_entity.type
_entity.pdbx_description
1 polymer ?
#
loop_
_entity_poly.entity_id
_entity_poly.type
_entity_poly.pdbx_seq_one_letter_code
_entity_poly.pdbx_strand_id
1 'polypeptide(L)'
;MIKKLFVICVLIICILSAIACGSLRFSQLAPEAKDFHSQKVAVFPVDVGNYEEVRGVVEKIVASVLIEKKWFTDVTDTENLNRQILVNEELHKAIMEYLSKLNTLNFSDPDLSKKIGELAKADSFLLVSVDAWNYAVEKDKKVAKVSMGMKLYEASTGKWMWKAGHHIAESYMLIKPDLSKVARNVARDMVKEMPH
;
A
#
# COMPACT_ATOMS: atom_id res chain seq x y z
N MET A 1 -7.49 25.27 45.45
CA MET A 1 -6.31 25.27 44.57
C MET A 1 -6.02 23.89 43.97
N ILE A 2 -5.98 22.82 44.73
CA ILE A 2 -5.64 21.45 44.30
C ILE A 2 -6.56 20.92 43.17
N LYS A 3 -7.90 21.14 43.23
CA LYS A 3 -8.84 20.72 42.18
C LYS A 3 -8.58 21.37 40.82
N LYS A 4 -8.20 22.67 40.79
CA LYS A 4 -7.87 23.37 39.54
C LYS A 4 -6.55 22.85 38.93
N LEU A 5 -5.58 22.53 39.77
CA LEU A 5 -4.30 21.96 39.34
C LEU A 5 -4.50 20.55 38.74
N PHE A 6 -5.35 19.73 39.35
CA PHE A 6 -5.67 18.39 38.82
C PHE A 6 -6.36 18.43 37.46
N VAL A 7 -7.33 19.34 37.27
CA VAL A 7 -8.01 19.52 35.97
C VAL A 7 -7.04 19.97 34.89
N ILE A 8 -6.09 20.87 35.21
CA ILE A 8 -5.07 21.33 34.26
C ILE A 8 -4.12 20.20 33.88
N CYS A 9 -3.69 19.36 34.85
CA CYS A 9 -2.85 18.19 34.55
C CYS A 9 -3.56 17.17 33.63
N VAL A 10 -4.84 16.88 33.88
CA VAL A 10 -5.64 15.96 33.03
C VAL A 10 -5.81 16.53 31.62
N LEU A 11 -6.06 17.83 31.47
CA LEU A 11 -6.15 18.50 30.17
C LEU A 11 -4.82 18.44 29.40
N ILE A 12 -3.68 18.65 30.07
CA ILE A 12 -2.35 18.57 29.43
C ILE A 12 -2.04 17.13 29.00
N ILE A 13 -2.40 16.12 29.79
CA ILE A 13 -2.23 14.71 29.43
C ILE A 13 -3.10 14.34 28.22
N CYS A 14 -4.35 14.83 28.15
CA CYS A 14 -5.22 14.61 26.98
C CYS A 14 -4.71 15.29 25.71
N ILE A 15 -4.05 16.45 25.81
CA ILE A 15 -3.48 17.16 24.66
C ILE A 15 -2.20 16.46 24.17
N LEU A 16 -1.39 15.90 25.08
CA LEU A 16 -0.18 15.17 24.71
C LEU A 16 -0.46 13.80 24.04
N SER A 17 -1.61 13.19 24.29
CA SER A 17 -2.02 11.96 23.62
C SER A 17 -2.57 12.15 22.21
N ALA A 18 -2.90 13.37 21.79
CA ALA A 18 -3.41 13.66 20.46
C ALA A 18 -2.32 13.83 19.36
N ILE A 19 -1.02 13.82 19.74
CA ILE A 19 0.09 14.07 18.79
C ILE A 19 0.69 12.77 18.24
N ALA A 20 0.16 11.60 18.61
CA ALA A 20 0.63 10.30 18.11
C ALA A 20 -0.07 9.85 16.82
N CYS A 21 -0.56 10.77 16.00
CA CYS A 21 -1.01 10.45 14.65
C CYS A 21 0.23 10.43 13.75
N GLY A 22 0.85 9.25 13.59
CA GLY A 22 1.96 9.05 12.67
C GLY A 22 1.52 9.45 11.26
N SER A 23 2.00 10.61 10.77
CA SER A 23 1.78 11.02 9.39
C SER A 23 2.51 10.05 8.46
N LEU A 24 1.92 9.75 7.29
CA LEU A 24 2.62 9.03 6.23
C LEU A 24 3.94 9.75 5.91
N ARG A 25 4.94 8.98 5.47
CA ARG A 25 6.19 9.55 4.97
C ARG A 25 5.91 10.50 3.80
N PHE A 26 5.05 10.07 2.87
CA PHE A 26 4.45 10.91 1.84
C PHE A 26 3.16 10.30 1.32
N SER A 27 2.24 11.14 0.84
CA SER A 27 1.08 10.78 0.04
C SER A 27 0.87 11.87 -1.00
N GLN A 28 0.63 11.49 -2.24
CA GLN A 28 0.44 12.39 -3.35
C GLN A 28 -0.73 11.94 -4.21
N LEU A 29 -1.68 12.84 -4.43
CA LEU A 29 -2.80 12.68 -5.35
C LEU A 29 -2.48 13.36 -6.67
N ALA A 30 -2.85 12.74 -7.78
CA ALA A 30 -2.85 13.42 -9.08
C ALA A 30 -3.97 14.46 -9.13
N PRO A 31 -3.83 15.53 -9.95
CA PRO A 31 -4.92 16.49 -10.14
C PRO A 31 -6.23 15.85 -10.59
N GLU A 32 -6.14 14.82 -11.42
CA GLU A 32 -7.25 14.05 -11.97
C GLU A 32 -7.93 13.13 -10.96
N ALA A 33 -7.28 12.85 -9.83
CA ALA A 33 -7.83 11.97 -8.79
C ALA A 33 -9.11 12.49 -8.13
N LYS A 34 -9.48 13.75 -8.35
CA LYS A 34 -10.74 14.34 -7.85
C LYS A 34 -11.97 13.70 -8.47
N ASP A 35 -11.86 13.28 -9.73
CA ASP A 35 -12.96 12.70 -10.51
C ASP A 35 -12.78 11.18 -10.68
N PHE A 36 -11.81 10.61 -9.96
CA PHE A 36 -11.50 9.19 -10.02
C PHE A 36 -12.37 8.41 -9.04
N HIS A 37 -13.17 7.49 -9.58
CA HIS A 37 -14.04 6.59 -8.82
C HIS A 37 -13.88 5.16 -9.33
N SER A 38 -12.88 4.46 -8.82
CA SER A 38 -12.66 3.04 -9.16
C SER A 38 -13.62 2.15 -8.37
N GLN A 39 -14.25 1.21 -9.06
CA GLN A 39 -15.10 0.20 -8.46
C GLN A 39 -14.38 -1.14 -8.31
N LYS A 40 -13.39 -1.41 -9.17
CA LYS A 40 -12.70 -2.69 -9.23
C LYS A 40 -11.19 -2.46 -9.29
N VAL A 41 -10.49 -2.95 -8.28
CA VAL A 41 -9.04 -2.84 -8.19
C VAL A 41 -8.36 -4.19 -8.32
N ALA A 42 -7.32 -4.28 -9.17
CA ALA A 42 -6.44 -5.44 -9.25
C ALA A 42 -5.12 -5.14 -8.53
N VAL A 43 -4.75 -5.99 -7.60
CA VAL A 43 -3.45 -5.93 -6.90
C VAL A 43 -2.43 -6.72 -7.72
N PHE A 44 -1.46 -6.02 -8.28
CA PHE A 44 -0.38 -6.63 -9.06
C PHE A 44 0.58 -7.39 -8.15
N PRO A 45 1.39 -8.32 -8.71
CA PRO A 45 2.45 -8.97 -7.96
C PRO A 45 3.36 -7.94 -7.28
N VAL A 46 3.61 -8.13 -6.00
CA VAL A 46 4.39 -7.18 -5.20
C VAL A 46 5.87 -7.26 -5.57
N ASP A 47 6.49 -6.10 -5.75
CA ASP A 47 7.94 -5.99 -5.84
C ASP A 47 8.51 -6.09 -4.42
N VAL A 48 9.03 -7.25 -4.08
CA VAL A 48 9.60 -7.53 -2.75
C VAL A 48 11.10 -7.21 -2.65
N GLY A 49 11.73 -6.74 -3.75
CA GLY A 49 13.15 -6.44 -3.78
C GLY A 49 13.99 -7.62 -3.32
N ASN A 50 14.76 -7.43 -2.23
CA ASN A 50 15.61 -8.46 -1.63
C ASN A 50 14.89 -9.35 -0.59
N TYR A 51 13.58 -9.21 -0.42
CA TYR A 51 12.80 -9.88 0.65
C TYR A 51 11.91 -10.96 0.05
N GLU A 52 12.49 -11.93 -0.70
CA GLU A 52 11.72 -12.99 -1.37
C GLU A 52 10.84 -13.82 -0.42
N GLU A 53 11.25 -13.96 0.84
CA GLU A 53 10.52 -14.68 1.88
C GLU A 53 9.15 -14.07 2.22
N VAL A 54 8.89 -12.82 1.82
CA VAL A 54 7.61 -12.16 2.10
C VAL A 54 6.66 -12.15 0.91
N ARG A 55 7.09 -12.69 -0.23
CA ARG A 55 6.23 -12.88 -1.40
C ARG A 55 5.01 -13.73 -1.02
N GLY A 56 3.83 -13.32 -1.44
CA GLY A 56 2.56 -13.92 -1.05
C GLY A 56 2.05 -13.50 0.35
N VAL A 57 2.92 -13.02 1.24
CA VAL A 57 2.50 -12.50 2.56
C VAL A 57 2.00 -11.06 2.42
N VAL A 58 2.79 -10.20 1.77
CA VAL A 58 2.45 -8.77 1.59
C VAL A 58 1.22 -8.62 0.69
N GLU A 59 1.12 -9.42 -0.37
CA GLU A 59 -0.04 -9.44 -1.26
C GLU A 59 -1.34 -9.72 -0.49
N LYS A 60 -1.34 -10.75 0.36
CA LYS A 60 -2.50 -11.08 1.20
C LYS A 60 -2.84 -9.99 2.20
N ILE A 61 -1.83 -9.35 2.80
CA ILE A 61 -2.02 -8.23 3.72
C ILE A 61 -2.70 -7.07 3.01
N VAL A 62 -2.17 -6.66 1.86
CA VAL A 62 -2.70 -5.51 1.09
C VAL A 62 -4.12 -5.80 0.62
N ALA A 63 -4.36 -6.94 -0.02
CA ALA A 63 -5.69 -7.33 -0.47
C ALA A 63 -6.71 -7.35 0.68
N SER A 64 -6.34 -7.94 1.84
CA SER A 64 -7.23 -7.97 3.01
C SER A 64 -7.56 -6.58 3.54
N VAL A 65 -6.59 -5.65 3.54
CA VAL A 65 -6.82 -4.26 3.96
C VAL A 65 -7.78 -3.54 3.01
N LEU A 66 -7.64 -3.74 1.69
CA LEU A 66 -8.57 -3.17 0.70
C LEU A 66 -9.99 -3.71 0.87
N ILE A 67 -10.14 -5.03 1.05
CA ILE A 67 -11.44 -5.68 1.28
C ILE A 67 -12.09 -5.18 2.58
N GLU A 68 -11.32 -5.01 3.66
CA GLU A 68 -11.80 -4.48 4.94
C GLU A 68 -12.41 -3.07 4.80
N LYS A 69 -11.91 -2.26 3.86
CA LYS A 69 -12.39 -0.89 3.62
C LYS A 69 -13.75 -0.83 2.94
N LYS A 70 -14.11 -1.82 2.16
CA LYS A 70 -15.38 -1.89 1.40
C LYS A 70 -15.60 -0.70 0.44
N TRP A 71 -14.52 -0.09 -0.03
CA TRP A 71 -14.58 1.01 -0.99
C TRP A 71 -14.76 0.52 -2.43
N PHE A 72 -14.21 -0.67 -2.71
CA PHE A 72 -14.31 -1.32 -4.00
C PHE A 72 -15.38 -2.39 -3.98
N THR A 73 -16.12 -2.51 -5.07
CA THR A 73 -17.10 -3.60 -5.28
C THR A 73 -16.39 -4.92 -5.54
N ASP A 74 -15.18 -4.86 -6.10
CA ASP A 74 -14.34 -6.04 -6.35
C ASP A 74 -12.85 -5.71 -6.10
N VAL A 75 -12.15 -6.64 -5.45
CA VAL A 75 -10.72 -6.61 -5.21
C VAL A 75 -10.13 -7.90 -5.76
N THR A 76 -9.56 -7.84 -6.96
CA THR A 76 -8.81 -8.96 -7.52
C THR A 76 -7.44 -9.01 -6.85
N ASP A 77 -7.25 -9.94 -5.93
CA ASP A 77 -5.96 -10.15 -5.29
C ASP A 77 -4.93 -10.74 -6.26
N THR A 78 -3.67 -10.71 -5.88
CA THR A 78 -2.57 -11.20 -6.72
C THR A 78 -2.70 -12.67 -7.07
N GLU A 79 -3.26 -13.53 -6.19
CA GLU A 79 -3.44 -14.95 -6.45
C GLU A 79 -4.49 -15.16 -7.54
N ASN A 80 -5.61 -14.44 -7.49
CA ASN A 80 -6.65 -14.47 -8.52
C ASN A 80 -6.14 -13.90 -9.84
N LEU A 81 -5.38 -12.79 -9.81
CA LEU A 81 -4.77 -12.21 -10.99
C LEU A 81 -3.78 -13.20 -11.64
N ASN A 82 -2.94 -13.85 -10.85
CA ASN A 82 -2.00 -14.87 -11.35
C ASN A 82 -2.72 -16.06 -12.00
N ARG A 83 -3.86 -16.50 -11.45
CA ARG A 83 -4.70 -17.53 -12.10
C ARG A 83 -5.22 -17.08 -13.46
N GLN A 84 -5.65 -15.82 -13.57
CA GLN A 84 -6.07 -15.27 -14.87
C GLN A 84 -4.90 -15.18 -15.86
N ILE A 85 -3.72 -14.76 -15.42
CA ILE A 85 -2.49 -14.71 -16.23
C ILE A 85 -2.12 -16.10 -16.77
N LEU A 86 -2.24 -17.14 -15.96
CA LEU A 86 -1.89 -18.52 -16.36
C LEU A 86 -2.79 -19.08 -17.48
N VAL A 87 -4.04 -18.64 -17.56
CA VAL A 87 -5.01 -19.14 -18.56
C VAL A 87 -5.24 -18.17 -19.70
N ASN A 88 -4.69 -16.94 -19.63
CA ASN A 88 -4.83 -15.89 -20.64
C ASN A 88 -3.46 -15.36 -21.06
N GLU A 89 -2.91 -15.90 -22.15
CA GLU A 89 -1.59 -15.52 -22.69
C GLU A 89 -1.54 -14.02 -23.06
N GLU A 90 -2.65 -13.47 -23.56
CA GLU A 90 -2.73 -12.06 -23.95
C GLU A 90 -2.60 -11.15 -22.74
N LEU A 91 -3.29 -11.47 -21.62
CA LEU A 91 -3.16 -10.75 -20.33
C LEU A 91 -1.73 -10.85 -19.80
N HIS A 92 -1.15 -12.06 -19.83
CA HIS A 92 0.23 -12.27 -19.39
C HIS A 92 1.19 -11.35 -20.16
N LYS A 93 1.13 -11.38 -21.50
CA LYS A 93 2.00 -10.58 -22.35
C LYS A 93 1.82 -9.08 -22.11
N ALA A 94 0.57 -8.62 -22.01
CA ALA A 94 0.27 -7.22 -21.74
C ALA A 94 0.82 -6.75 -20.38
N ILE A 95 0.66 -7.53 -19.32
CA ILE A 95 1.19 -7.20 -17.99
C ILE A 95 2.73 -7.17 -17.99
N MET A 96 3.38 -8.17 -18.59
CA MET A 96 4.84 -8.21 -18.65
C MET A 96 5.43 -7.04 -19.41
N GLU A 97 4.85 -6.68 -20.56
CA GLU A 97 5.27 -5.52 -21.35
C GLU A 97 5.01 -4.21 -20.61
N TYR A 98 3.84 -4.05 -19.99
CA TYR A 98 3.49 -2.88 -19.20
C TYR A 98 4.48 -2.65 -18.05
N LEU A 99 4.73 -3.68 -17.24
CA LEU A 99 5.66 -3.60 -16.12
C LEU A 99 7.10 -3.33 -16.58
N SER A 100 7.52 -3.94 -17.70
CA SER A 100 8.83 -3.65 -18.30
C SER A 100 8.97 -2.17 -18.68
N LYS A 101 8.00 -1.59 -19.39
CA LYS A 101 8.01 -0.16 -19.77
C LYS A 101 7.98 0.74 -18.52
N LEU A 102 7.16 0.38 -17.55
CA LEU A 102 7.03 1.16 -16.31
C LEU A 102 8.34 1.17 -15.50
N ASN A 103 9.00 0.02 -15.37
CA ASN A 103 10.21 -0.12 -14.57
C ASN A 103 11.47 0.43 -15.27
N THR A 104 11.59 0.25 -16.60
CA THR A 104 12.79 0.66 -17.34
C THR A 104 12.72 2.10 -17.84
N LEU A 105 11.54 2.56 -18.25
CA LEU A 105 11.34 3.88 -18.88
C LEU A 105 10.58 4.85 -17.98
N ASN A 106 10.12 4.40 -16.80
CA ASN A 106 9.18 5.14 -15.95
C ASN A 106 7.93 5.62 -16.72
N PHE A 107 7.52 4.84 -17.73
CA PHE A 107 6.43 5.15 -18.63
C PHE A 107 5.27 4.17 -18.46
N SER A 108 4.13 4.68 -18.06
CA SER A 108 2.87 3.94 -18.01
C SER A 108 2.19 4.05 -19.37
N ASP A 109 2.24 2.97 -20.15
CA ASP A 109 1.68 2.90 -21.50
C ASP A 109 0.14 2.83 -21.43
N PRO A 110 -0.60 3.83 -21.97
CA PRO A 110 -2.06 3.89 -21.84
C PRO A 110 -2.77 2.74 -22.57
N ASP A 111 -2.25 2.31 -23.73
CA ASP A 111 -2.88 1.25 -24.53
C ASP A 111 -2.76 -0.10 -23.83
N LEU A 112 -1.57 -0.40 -23.28
CA LEU A 112 -1.36 -1.61 -22.47
C LEU A 112 -2.18 -1.55 -21.19
N SER A 113 -2.23 -0.40 -20.52
CA SER A 113 -3.02 -0.20 -19.30
C SER A 113 -4.50 -0.50 -19.55
N LYS A 114 -5.08 0.10 -20.61
CA LYS A 114 -6.47 -0.13 -21.01
C LYS A 114 -6.73 -1.60 -21.32
N LYS A 115 -5.86 -2.21 -22.13
CA LYS A 115 -5.94 -3.62 -22.48
C LYS A 115 -5.94 -4.55 -21.27
N ILE A 116 -5.06 -4.29 -20.29
CA ILE A 116 -5.00 -5.04 -19.04
C ILE A 116 -6.31 -4.86 -18.27
N GLY A 117 -6.82 -3.63 -18.16
CA GLY A 117 -8.09 -3.35 -17.48
C GLY A 117 -9.26 -4.14 -18.06
N GLU A 118 -9.36 -4.20 -19.38
CA GLU A 118 -10.40 -4.96 -20.07
C GLU A 118 -10.27 -6.48 -19.83
N LEU A 119 -9.05 -7.02 -19.96
CA LEU A 119 -8.80 -8.46 -19.79
C LEU A 119 -8.91 -8.92 -18.34
N ALA A 120 -8.42 -8.14 -17.38
CA ALA A 120 -8.50 -8.41 -15.95
C ALA A 120 -9.83 -7.96 -15.31
N LYS A 121 -10.68 -7.25 -16.07
CA LYS A 121 -11.94 -6.65 -15.60
C LYS A 121 -11.75 -5.73 -14.40
N ALA A 122 -10.73 -4.90 -14.43
CA ALA A 122 -10.36 -3.96 -13.39
C ALA A 122 -10.36 -2.52 -13.90
N ASP A 123 -10.84 -1.58 -13.08
CA ASP A 123 -10.84 -0.15 -13.40
C ASP A 123 -9.52 0.51 -13.00
N SER A 124 -8.79 -0.13 -12.08
CA SER A 124 -7.51 0.35 -11.58
C SER A 124 -6.57 -0.79 -11.18
N PHE A 125 -5.27 -0.44 -11.11
CA PHE A 125 -4.22 -1.36 -10.65
C PHE A 125 -3.47 -0.76 -9.47
N LEU A 126 -3.24 -1.57 -8.46
CA LEU A 126 -2.39 -1.22 -7.34
C LEU A 126 -1.04 -1.95 -7.46
N LEU A 127 0.03 -1.17 -7.61
CA LEU A 127 1.40 -1.65 -7.56
C LEU A 127 1.94 -1.39 -6.15
N VAL A 128 2.59 -2.39 -5.59
CA VAL A 128 3.15 -2.34 -4.24
C VAL A 128 4.61 -2.74 -4.29
N SER A 129 5.46 -2.02 -3.54
CA SER A 129 6.87 -2.36 -3.31
C SER A 129 7.17 -2.50 -1.83
N VAL A 130 8.14 -3.36 -1.50
CA VAL A 130 8.68 -3.53 -0.16
C VAL A 130 10.10 -2.98 -0.13
N ASP A 131 10.31 -1.87 0.59
CA ASP A 131 11.62 -1.23 0.69
C ASP A 131 12.40 -1.71 1.92
N ALA A 132 11.71 -2.15 2.98
CA ALA A 132 12.31 -2.74 4.17
C ALA A 132 11.39 -3.75 4.84
N TRP A 133 11.98 -4.87 5.28
CA TRP A 133 11.30 -5.93 6.04
C TRP A 133 12.31 -6.62 6.93
N ASN A 134 12.67 -6.01 8.04
CA ASN A 134 13.75 -6.52 8.88
C ASN A 134 13.66 -6.11 10.34
N TYR A 135 14.47 -6.74 11.16
CA TYR A 135 14.79 -6.27 12.51
C TYR A 135 16.14 -5.56 12.46
N ALA A 136 16.19 -4.34 13.00
CA ALA A 136 17.38 -3.49 12.96
C ALA A 136 17.64 -2.86 14.33
N VAL A 137 18.74 -2.14 14.45
CA VAL A 137 19.04 -1.26 15.57
C VAL A 137 19.07 0.16 15.05
N GLU A 138 18.17 1.02 15.56
CA GLU A 138 18.12 2.44 15.22
C GLU A 138 18.19 3.27 16.51
N LYS A 139 19.11 4.21 16.58
CA LYS A 139 19.31 5.07 17.76
C LYS A 139 19.37 4.25 19.07
N ASP A 140 20.17 3.20 19.08
CA ASP A 140 20.40 2.26 20.19
C ASP A 140 19.17 1.46 20.65
N LYS A 141 18.10 1.45 19.84
CA LYS A 141 16.89 0.66 20.10
C LYS A 141 16.75 -0.45 19.03
N LYS A 142 16.37 -1.64 19.49
CA LYS A 142 15.96 -2.72 18.61
C LYS A 142 14.60 -2.36 18.01
N VAL A 143 14.45 -2.45 16.70
CA VAL A 143 13.21 -2.13 16.00
C VAL A 143 12.81 -3.24 15.02
N ALA A 144 11.51 -3.48 14.91
CA ALA A 144 10.91 -4.21 13.80
C ALA A 144 10.50 -3.17 12.76
N LYS A 145 11.11 -3.22 11.56
CA LYS A 145 10.94 -2.21 10.53
C LYS A 145 10.30 -2.80 9.29
N VAL A 146 9.22 -2.15 8.85
CA VAL A 146 8.59 -2.38 7.55
C VAL A 146 8.43 -1.05 6.84
N SER A 147 8.83 -1.02 5.57
CA SER A 147 8.65 0.12 4.66
C SER A 147 8.06 -0.37 3.36
N MET A 148 7.01 0.31 2.90
CA MET A 148 6.31 -0.02 1.64
C MET A 148 6.04 1.23 0.83
N GLY A 149 6.02 1.06 -0.50
CA GLY A 149 5.50 2.00 -1.48
C GLY A 149 4.23 1.47 -2.13
N MET A 150 3.30 2.35 -2.47
CA MET A 150 2.08 2.02 -3.22
C MET A 150 1.84 3.04 -4.32
N LYS A 151 1.37 2.57 -5.49
CA LYS A 151 0.98 3.40 -6.63
C LYS A 151 -0.32 2.87 -7.22
N LEU A 152 -1.33 3.72 -7.29
CA LEU A 152 -2.62 3.40 -7.91
C LEU A 152 -2.68 4.03 -9.31
N TYR A 153 -2.98 3.22 -10.31
CA TYR A 153 -3.13 3.63 -11.70
C TYR A 153 -4.56 3.40 -12.17
N GLU A 154 -5.10 4.34 -12.93
CA GLU A 154 -6.35 4.16 -13.65
C GLU A 154 -6.11 3.31 -14.90
N ALA A 155 -6.91 2.25 -15.08
CA ALA A 155 -6.73 1.32 -16.18
C ALA A 155 -7.00 1.98 -17.56
N SER A 156 -8.03 2.81 -17.65
CA SER A 156 -8.50 3.41 -18.90
C SER A 156 -7.50 4.38 -19.54
N THR A 157 -6.69 5.07 -18.72
CA THR A 157 -5.77 6.13 -19.18
C THR A 157 -4.30 5.82 -18.90
N GLY A 158 -4.01 4.81 -18.07
CA GLY A 158 -2.65 4.54 -17.61
C GLY A 158 -2.08 5.60 -16.67
N LYS A 159 -2.85 6.62 -16.28
CA LYS A 159 -2.37 7.66 -15.38
C LYS A 159 -2.32 7.17 -13.94
N TRP A 160 -1.27 7.59 -13.22
CA TRP A 160 -1.27 7.39 -11.78
C TRP A 160 -2.26 8.34 -11.13
N MET A 161 -3.08 7.83 -10.21
CA MET A 161 -4.05 8.60 -9.44
C MET A 161 -3.54 8.92 -8.05
N TRP A 162 -2.74 8.01 -7.49
CA TRP A 162 -2.20 8.17 -6.16
C TRP A 162 -0.87 7.43 -6.00
N LYS A 163 0.01 8.03 -5.19
CA LYS A 163 1.27 7.44 -4.77
C LYS A 163 1.47 7.70 -3.29
N ALA A 164 1.90 6.70 -2.56
CA ALA A 164 2.26 6.85 -1.16
C ALA A 164 3.46 5.99 -0.79
N GLY A 165 4.15 6.41 0.24
CA GLY A 165 5.20 5.65 0.88
C GLY A 165 5.13 5.84 2.38
N HIS A 166 5.25 4.73 3.11
CA HIS A 166 5.21 4.75 4.56
C HIS A 166 6.12 3.70 5.16
N HIS A 167 6.57 3.95 6.38
CA HIS A 167 7.31 2.98 7.16
C HIS A 167 6.93 3.06 8.63
N ILE A 168 6.98 1.93 9.29
CA ILE A 168 6.87 1.83 10.74
C ILE A 168 8.12 1.12 11.26
N ALA A 169 8.73 1.68 12.30
CA ALA A 169 9.81 1.10 13.06
C ALA A 169 9.35 0.95 14.50
N GLU A 170 8.81 -0.23 14.83
CA GLU A 170 8.27 -0.52 16.15
C GLU A 170 9.40 -0.99 17.09
N SER A 171 9.69 -0.20 18.13
CA SER A 171 10.76 -0.54 19.08
C SER A 171 10.33 -1.66 20.04
N TYR A 172 11.28 -2.54 20.39
CA TYR A 172 11.04 -3.63 21.32
C TYR A 172 12.25 -3.88 22.22
N MET A 173 12.00 -4.47 23.38
CA MET A 173 13.06 -4.85 24.33
C MET A 173 13.30 -6.37 24.35
N LEU A 174 12.27 -7.16 24.66
CA LEU A 174 12.36 -8.61 24.85
C LEU A 174 11.62 -9.38 23.77
N ILE A 175 10.40 -8.97 23.42
CA ILE A 175 9.55 -9.68 22.46
C ILE A 175 9.60 -8.95 21.13
N LYS A 176 10.03 -9.65 20.08
CA LYS A 176 10.04 -9.12 18.72
C LYS A 176 8.61 -8.98 18.20
N PRO A 177 8.19 -7.80 17.72
CA PRO A 177 6.94 -7.66 17.01
C PRO A 177 6.91 -8.52 15.74
N ASP A 178 5.74 -9.04 15.39
CA ASP A 178 5.53 -9.74 14.12
C ASP A 178 5.54 -8.72 12.97
N LEU A 179 6.49 -8.87 12.05
CA LEU A 179 6.63 -7.99 10.88
C LEU A 179 5.37 -7.96 10.01
N SER A 180 4.60 -9.04 9.94
CA SER A 180 3.32 -9.08 9.21
C SER A 180 2.28 -8.16 9.85
N LYS A 181 2.25 -8.06 11.18
CA LYS A 181 1.38 -7.10 11.90
C LYS A 181 1.82 -5.66 11.65
N VAL A 182 3.14 -5.41 11.67
CA VAL A 182 3.69 -4.09 11.35
C VAL A 182 3.34 -3.70 9.91
N ALA A 183 3.49 -4.63 8.95
CA ALA A 183 3.12 -4.42 7.56
C ALA A 183 1.63 -4.12 7.37
N ARG A 184 0.75 -4.81 8.09
CA ARG A 184 -0.69 -4.51 8.07
C ARG A 184 -0.98 -3.09 8.55
N ASN A 185 -0.29 -2.62 9.57
CA ASN A 185 -0.44 -1.24 10.04
C ASN A 185 0.05 -0.24 9.00
N VAL A 186 1.22 -0.48 8.37
CA VAL A 186 1.73 0.33 7.25
C VAL A 186 0.70 0.38 6.12
N ALA A 187 0.18 -0.77 5.68
CA ALA A 187 -0.81 -0.84 4.61
C ALA A 187 -2.11 -0.10 4.98
N ARG A 188 -2.61 -0.27 6.20
CA ARG A 188 -3.83 0.42 6.68
C ARG A 188 -3.67 1.93 6.70
N ASP A 189 -2.52 2.44 7.14
CA ASP A 189 -2.27 3.87 7.18
C ASP A 189 -2.17 4.45 5.78
N MET A 190 -1.48 3.76 4.86
CA MET A 190 -1.41 4.19 3.47
C MET A 190 -2.77 4.18 2.78
N VAL A 191 -3.53 3.08 2.89
CA VAL A 191 -4.84 2.95 2.22
C VAL A 191 -5.85 4.00 2.69
N LYS A 192 -5.76 4.55 3.91
CA LYS A 192 -6.63 5.66 4.37
C LYS A 192 -6.57 6.90 3.48
N GLU A 193 -5.44 7.13 2.81
CA GLU A 193 -5.19 8.29 1.95
C GLU A 193 -5.46 8.00 0.47
N MET A 194 -5.87 6.79 0.13
CA MET A 194 -6.10 6.37 -1.24
C MET A 194 -7.45 6.89 -1.74
N PRO A 195 -7.53 7.48 -2.96
CA PRO A 195 -8.78 7.90 -3.57
C PRO A 195 -9.65 6.68 -3.95
N HIS A 196 -10.98 6.82 -3.79
CA HIS A 196 -11.96 5.75 -4.00
C HIS A 196 -13.32 6.30 -4.41
#